data_41809323f8a5c999e8b48d63dfa5bea6
#
_entry.id   41809323f8a5c999e8b48d63dfa5bea6
#
_cell.length_a   1.000
_cell.length_b   1.000
_cell.length_c   1.000
_cell.angle_alpha   90.00
_cell.angle_beta   90.00
_cell.angle_gamma   90.00
#
_symmetry.space_group_name_H-M   'P 1'
#
loop_
_entity.id
_entity.type
_entity.pdbx_description
1 polymer ?
#
loop_
_entity_poly.entity_id
_entity_poly.type
_entity_poly.pdbx_seq_one_letter_code
_entity_poly.pdbx_strand_id
1 'polypeptide(L)'
;LTSEMATSGEYAEQKKYPHSLFVADYAVTYAASWDHLNAIDMIFGKDYAAGGVDYTLRAPSEGSDYTGSGDSERGTPQSNEWDRLLDKDDGYIKNWNGIFSCGQDSVIRLSWRRTVRGHYSSRFCGHRDAAGQNPQVGFRPVLEVLNHGTIGPDGLKDVTLDLGGGKLGDKSSIRIIVKNGSAFTFTAPASDGLTRPEGETGNYFMWLGSDGKLYAPGDSVPAD
;
A
#
# COMPACT_ATOMS: atom_id res chain seq x y z
N LEU A 1 6.53 12.56 0.52
CA LEU A 1 7.78 12.44 1.28
C LEU A 1 8.13 13.76 1.96
N THR A 2 8.47 13.74 3.22
CA THR A 2 9.00 14.92 3.91
C THR A 2 10.52 14.87 3.87
N SER A 3 11.20 16.01 3.99
CA SER A 3 12.66 16.05 4.04
C SER A 3 13.24 15.33 5.26
N GLU A 4 12.40 15.09 6.25
CA GLU A 4 12.79 14.30 7.43
C GLU A 4 12.82 12.81 7.14
N MET A 5 12.19 12.37 6.06
CA MET A 5 12.27 11.01 5.53
C MET A 5 13.32 10.89 4.45
N ALA A 6 13.85 12.01 3.98
CA ALA A 6 14.85 12.04 2.94
C ALA A 6 16.25 11.80 3.52
N THR A 7 16.98 10.92 2.91
CA THR A 7 18.38 10.63 3.24
C THR A 7 19.35 11.59 2.53
N SER A 8 18.86 12.46 1.65
CA SER A 8 19.67 13.43 0.91
C SER A 8 18.92 14.76 0.73
N GLY A 9 19.67 15.84 0.46
CA GLY A 9 19.09 17.16 0.18
C GLY A 9 18.19 17.20 -1.05
N GLU A 10 18.31 16.24 -1.95
CA GLU A 10 17.47 16.10 -3.13
C GLU A 10 15.97 15.97 -2.77
N TYR A 11 15.68 15.26 -1.70
CA TYR A 11 14.31 15.09 -1.23
C TYR A 11 13.77 16.27 -0.42
N ALA A 12 14.59 17.24 -0.08
CA ALA A 12 14.16 18.43 0.67
C ALA A 12 13.12 19.26 -0.12
N GLU A 13 13.17 19.20 -1.44
CA GLU A 13 12.18 19.84 -2.31
C GLU A 13 10.78 19.21 -2.17
N GLN A 14 10.68 17.95 -1.83
CA GLN A 14 9.42 17.23 -1.66
C GLN A 14 8.59 17.72 -0.46
N LYS A 15 9.20 18.42 0.50
CA LYS A 15 8.44 19.13 1.55
C LYS A 15 7.49 20.18 1.03
N LYS A 16 7.75 20.72 -0.15
CA LYS A 16 6.96 21.79 -0.74
C LYS A 16 5.65 21.29 -1.34
N TYR A 17 5.53 19.98 -1.53
CA TYR A 17 4.37 19.39 -2.16
C TYR A 17 3.46 18.75 -1.11
N PRO A 18 2.25 19.28 -0.91
CA PRO A 18 1.26 18.60 -0.09
C PRO A 18 1.00 17.21 -0.70
N HIS A 19 1.09 16.17 0.09
CA HIS A 19 0.76 14.82 -0.29
C HIS A 19 0.14 14.05 0.86
N SER A 20 -0.60 13.02 0.54
CA SER A 20 -1.15 12.09 1.52
C SER A 20 -0.55 10.72 1.29
N LEU A 21 -0.13 10.07 2.37
CA LEU A 21 0.44 8.75 2.36
C LEU A 21 -0.51 7.77 3.02
N PHE A 22 -0.88 6.73 2.29
CA PHE A 22 -1.69 5.61 2.79
C PHE A 22 -0.84 4.35 2.79
N VAL A 23 -0.84 3.63 3.90
CA VAL A 23 -0.10 2.37 4.01
C VAL A 23 -1.07 1.20 3.96
N ALA A 24 -0.71 0.15 3.23
CA ALA A 24 -1.53 -1.05 3.18
C ALA A 24 -1.59 -1.74 4.56
N ASP A 25 -2.76 -2.21 4.95
CA ASP A 25 -2.98 -2.89 6.23
C ASP A 25 -2.18 -4.21 6.35
N TYR A 26 -1.77 -4.81 5.23
CA TYR A 26 -0.98 -6.04 5.18
C TYR A 26 -0.09 -6.07 3.94
N ALA A 27 0.89 -6.96 3.94
CA ALA A 27 1.67 -7.24 2.74
C ALA A 27 0.76 -7.89 1.68
N VAL A 28 0.75 -7.31 0.48
CA VAL A 28 -0.13 -7.77 -0.62
C VAL A 28 0.46 -8.96 -1.39
N THR A 29 1.77 -9.16 -1.27
CA THR A 29 2.48 -10.34 -1.78
C THR A 29 3.45 -10.85 -0.73
N TYR A 30 3.95 -12.06 -0.92
CA TYR A 30 5.04 -12.65 -0.14
C TYR A 30 5.95 -13.48 -1.05
N ALA A 31 7.13 -13.82 -0.54
CA ALA A 31 8.16 -14.56 -1.28
C ALA A 31 8.62 -13.90 -2.60
N ALA A 32 8.43 -12.59 -2.74
CA ALA A 32 8.97 -11.82 -3.84
C ALA A 32 10.37 -11.28 -3.46
N SER A 33 11.34 -11.37 -4.36
CA SER A 33 12.63 -10.72 -4.15
C SER A 33 12.51 -9.21 -4.36
N TRP A 34 13.36 -8.45 -3.67
CA TRP A 34 13.43 -7.01 -3.85
C TRP A 34 13.78 -6.65 -5.30
N ASP A 35 14.73 -7.39 -5.90
CA ASP A 35 15.15 -7.16 -7.28
C ASP A 35 13.99 -7.36 -8.27
N HIS A 36 13.12 -8.34 -8.03
CA HIS A 36 11.92 -8.53 -8.85
C HIS A 36 10.95 -7.35 -8.71
N LEU A 37 10.67 -6.94 -7.47
CA LEU A 37 9.79 -5.80 -7.21
C LEU A 37 10.34 -4.50 -7.82
N ASN A 38 11.66 -4.31 -7.76
CA ASN A 38 12.34 -3.17 -8.37
C ASN A 38 12.26 -3.20 -9.90
N ALA A 39 12.40 -4.38 -10.51
CA ALA A 39 12.30 -4.55 -11.97
C ALA A 39 10.92 -4.23 -12.55
N ILE A 40 9.87 -4.24 -11.70
CA ILE A 40 8.51 -3.87 -12.08
C ILE A 40 8.07 -2.53 -11.48
N ASP A 41 9.03 -1.68 -11.09
CA ASP A 41 8.86 -0.33 -10.55
C ASP A 41 8.07 -0.24 -9.22
N MET A 42 7.95 -1.34 -8.46
CA MET A 42 7.18 -1.35 -7.21
C MET A 42 7.97 -0.86 -6.00
N ILE A 43 9.30 -0.78 -6.09
CA ILE A 43 10.12 -0.30 -4.97
C ILE A 43 10.11 1.23 -4.89
N PHE A 44 10.52 1.90 -5.96
CA PHE A 44 10.63 3.36 -5.98
C PHE A 44 9.38 4.06 -6.49
N GLY A 45 8.51 3.32 -7.10
CA GLY A 45 7.19 3.78 -7.44
C GLY A 45 6.88 3.75 -8.91
N LYS A 46 5.61 3.52 -9.17
CA LYS A 46 4.98 3.64 -10.48
C LYS A 46 3.79 4.55 -10.32
N ASP A 47 3.70 5.53 -11.23
CA ASP A 47 2.61 6.48 -11.23
C ASP A 47 1.37 5.88 -11.86
N TYR A 48 0.25 6.14 -11.21
CA TYR A 48 -1.08 5.76 -11.65
C TYR A 48 -2.01 6.97 -11.61
N ALA A 49 -2.94 7.00 -12.54
CA ALA A 49 -4.06 7.90 -12.50
C ALA A 49 -5.34 7.06 -12.52
N ALA A 50 -6.03 7.00 -11.43
CA ALA A 50 -7.27 6.25 -11.31
C ALA A 50 -8.24 6.98 -10.42
N GLY A 51 -9.51 6.97 -10.81
CA GLY A 51 -10.52 7.57 -9.99
C GLY A 51 -10.37 9.08 -9.81
N GLY A 52 -9.77 9.83 -10.76
CA GLY A 52 -9.49 11.27 -10.65
C GLY A 52 -8.39 11.62 -9.63
N VAL A 53 -7.65 10.61 -9.17
CA VAL A 53 -6.54 10.78 -8.25
C VAL A 53 -5.25 10.33 -8.92
N ASP A 54 -4.23 11.18 -8.88
CA ASP A 54 -2.88 10.84 -9.28
C ASP A 54 -2.12 10.35 -8.05
N TYR A 55 -1.55 9.17 -8.15
CA TYR A 55 -0.82 8.56 -7.04
C TYR A 55 0.36 7.74 -7.51
N THR A 56 1.33 7.59 -6.64
CA THR A 56 2.46 6.66 -6.81
C THR A 56 2.27 5.50 -5.85
N LEU A 57 2.34 4.28 -6.37
CA LEU A 57 2.35 3.06 -5.57
C LEU A 57 3.80 2.58 -5.45
N ARG A 58 4.31 2.44 -4.23
CA ARG A 58 5.71 2.13 -3.95
C ARG A 58 5.91 1.43 -2.61
N ALA A 59 7.12 0.96 -2.34
CA ALA A 59 7.50 0.55 -1.00
C ALA A 59 7.69 1.77 -0.08
N PRO A 60 7.52 1.63 1.24
CA PRO A 60 7.89 2.67 2.20
C PRO A 60 9.41 2.80 2.31
N SER A 61 9.91 3.97 2.70
CA SER A 61 11.26 4.06 3.20
C SER A 61 11.33 3.50 4.63
N GLU A 62 12.39 2.77 4.94
CA GLU A 62 12.57 2.03 6.19
C GLU A 62 13.87 2.37 6.92
N GLY A 63 14.71 3.19 6.27
CA GLY A 63 16.01 3.62 6.78
C GLY A 63 17.16 2.74 6.30
N SER A 64 18.32 3.35 6.10
CA SER A 64 19.50 2.71 5.47
C SER A 64 20.67 2.45 6.42
N ASP A 65 20.77 3.12 7.54
CA ASP A 65 21.89 3.02 8.45
C ASP A 65 21.68 2.03 9.62
N TYR A 66 20.99 0.93 9.32
CA TYR A 66 20.85 -0.17 10.27
C TYR A 66 22.21 -0.63 10.77
N THR A 67 22.43 -0.51 12.06
CA THR A 67 23.73 -0.84 12.70
C THR A 67 23.75 -2.25 13.29
N GLY A 68 22.61 -2.89 13.41
CA GLY A 68 22.47 -4.19 14.08
C GLY A 68 22.65 -4.11 15.59
N SER A 69 22.68 -2.92 16.17
CA SER A 69 22.95 -2.70 17.57
C SER A 69 21.69 -2.27 18.34
N GLY A 70 21.19 -3.14 19.17
CA GLY A 70 20.52 -2.80 20.42
C GLY A 70 19.05 -2.36 20.37
N ASP A 71 18.53 -1.74 19.34
CA ASP A 71 17.14 -1.32 19.25
C ASP A 71 16.43 -1.97 18.07
N SER A 72 16.39 -3.29 18.09
CA SER A 72 15.75 -4.08 17.04
C SER A 72 14.24 -3.88 16.97
N GLU A 73 13.60 -3.42 18.04
CA GLU A 73 12.17 -3.17 18.08
C GLU A 73 11.79 -1.80 17.53
N ARG A 74 12.72 -0.84 17.60
CA ARG A 74 12.51 0.49 17.01
C ARG A 74 13.04 0.61 15.60
N GLY A 75 14.06 -0.16 15.29
CA GLY A 75 14.86 0.03 14.09
C GLY A 75 15.73 1.29 14.14
N THR A 76 16.77 1.29 13.34
CA THR A 76 17.65 2.44 13.09
C THR A 76 17.91 2.56 11.60
N PRO A 77 17.90 3.78 11.02
CA PRO A 77 17.58 5.07 11.61
C PRO A 77 16.09 5.26 11.86
N GLN A 78 15.75 6.24 12.67
CA GLN A 78 14.35 6.54 13.02
C GLN A 78 13.71 7.58 12.07
N SER A 79 14.47 8.23 11.22
CA SER A 79 13.98 9.24 10.28
C SER A 79 13.67 8.61 8.92
N ASN A 80 12.61 7.84 8.87
CA ASN A 80 12.07 7.21 7.66
C ASN A 80 10.54 7.15 7.75
N GLU A 81 9.87 6.80 6.66
CA GLU A 81 8.41 6.77 6.61
C GLU A 81 7.81 5.78 7.59
N TRP A 82 8.42 4.61 7.72
CA TRP A 82 7.93 3.56 8.60
C TRP A 82 7.89 4.00 10.05
N ASP A 83 9.02 4.50 10.58
CA ASP A 83 9.07 4.97 11.97
C ASP A 83 8.20 6.20 12.21
N ARG A 84 8.10 7.09 11.22
CA ARG A 84 7.20 8.26 11.32
C ARG A 84 5.74 7.90 11.36
N LEU A 85 5.32 6.86 10.67
CA LEU A 85 3.95 6.35 10.78
C LEU A 85 3.69 5.83 12.20
N LEU A 86 4.63 5.03 12.73
CA LEU A 86 4.54 4.48 14.08
C LEU A 86 4.65 5.54 15.18
N ASP A 87 5.42 6.60 14.96
CA ASP A 87 5.52 7.70 15.92
C ASP A 87 4.23 8.51 16.04
N LYS A 88 3.37 8.47 15.02
CA LYS A 88 2.02 9.03 15.08
C LYS A 88 1.05 8.09 15.78
N ASP A 89 1.06 6.82 15.40
CA ASP A 89 0.21 5.79 15.97
C ASP A 89 0.79 4.41 15.63
N ASP A 90 1.11 3.62 16.64
CA ASP A 90 1.61 2.25 16.47
C ASP A 90 0.63 1.34 15.69
N GLY A 91 -0.67 1.68 15.70
CA GLY A 91 -1.72 0.96 14.99
C GLY A 91 -1.75 1.21 13.48
N TYR A 92 -0.99 2.16 12.95
CA TYR A 92 -0.94 2.41 11.49
C TYR A 92 -0.30 1.27 10.71
N ILE A 93 0.63 0.55 11.32
CA ILE A 93 1.22 -0.64 10.72
C ILE A 93 0.55 -1.88 11.31
N LYS A 94 -0.42 -2.42 10.58
CA LYS A 94 -1.19 -3.60 11.01
C LYS A 94 -0.62 -4.88 10.41
N ASN A 95 -1.01 -6.03 10.95
CA ASN A 95 -0.71 -7.36 10.39
C ASN A 95 0.78 -7.56 10.06
N TRP A 96 1.65 -7.09 10.94
CA TRP A 96 3.10 -7.21 10.81
C TRP A 96 3.65 -8.53 11.33
N ASN A 97 2.92 -9.22 12.21
CA ASN A 97 3.37 -10.45 12.86
C ASN A 97 3.62 -11.58 11.85
N GLY A 98 4.79 -12.16 11.92
CA GLY A 98 5.18 -13.28 11.07
C GLY A 98 5.61 -12.90 9.64
N ILE A 99 5.50 -11.62 9.24
CA ILE A 99 5.87 -11.16 7.91
C ILE A 99 6.71 -9.87 7.96
N PHE A 100 7.82 -9.86 7.25
CA PHE A 100 8.59 -8.65 7.00
C PHE A 100 8.00 -7.88 5.82
N SER A 101 7.98 -6.58 5.93
CA SER A 101 7.72 -5.67 4.79
C SER A 101 9.04 -5.23 4.19
N CYS A 102 9.13 -5.30 2.87
CA CYS A 102 10.30 -4.88 2.11
C CYS A 102 10.26 -3.37 1.87
N GLY A 103 11.33 -2.67 2.20
CA GLY A 103 11.47 -1.21 2.03
C GLY A 103 12.30 -0.81 0.83
N GLN A 104 12.43 0.51 0.63
CA GLN A 104 13.22 1.10 -0.44
C GLN A 104 14.73 1.01 -0.17
N ASP A 105 15.13 1.00 1.08
CA ASP A 105 16.48 1.30 1.49
C ASP A 105 17.40 0.08 1.43
N SER A 106 18.65 0.34 1.11
CA SER A 106 19.75 -0.60 1.26
C SER A 106 20.50 -0.37 2.57
N VAL A 107 21.07 -1.41 3.12
CA VAL A 107 21.94 -1.30 4.30
C VAL A 107 23.26 -0.65 3.89
N ILE A 108 23.65 0.45 4.52
CA ILE A 108 24.83 1.24 4.13
C ILE A 108 26.09 0.39 3.98
N ARG A 109 26.33 -0.53 4.90
CA ARG A 109 27.55 -1.36 4.89
C ARG A 109 27.44 -2.65 4.09
N LEU A 110 26.22 -2.96 3.61
CA LEU A 110 25.90 -4.19 2.91
C LEU A 110 24.97 -3.85 1.74
N SER A 111 25.52 -3.22 0.70
CA SER A 111 24.76 -2.67 -0.44
C SER A 111 23.91 -3.71 -1.21
N TRP A 112 24.23 -4.99 -1.05
CA TRP A 112 23.47 -6.11 -1.62
C TRP A 112 22.28 -6.54 -0.74
N ARG A 113 22.12 -5.94 0.45
CA ARG A 113 21.00 -6.19 1.36
C ARG A 113 20.04 -5.01 1.40
N ARG A 114 18.79 -5.33 1.59
CA ARG A 114 17.69 -4.38 1.73
C ARG A 114 17.13 -4.42 3.13
N THR A 115 16.72 -3.28 3.63
CA THR A 115 16.02 -3.19 4.91
C THR A 115 14.66 -3.85 4.82
N VAL A 116 14.25 -4.44 5.91
CA VAL A 116 12.91 -5.03 6.09
C VAL A 116 12.40 -4.72 7.48
N ARG A 117 11.11 -4.48 7.61
CA ARG A 117 10.49 -4.10 8.88
C ARG A 117 9.35 -5.06 9.23
N GLY A 118 9.03 -5.14 10.53
CA GLY A 118 7.95 -5.98 11.01
C GLY A 118 8.39 -7.36 11.48
N HIS A 119 7.53 -8.35 11.35
CA HIS A 119 7.71 -9.76 11.71
C HIS A 119 7.68 -10.04 13.22
N TYR A 120 8.58 -9.48 14.01
CA TYR A 120 8.66 -9.68 15.46
C TYR A 120 7.92 -8.60 16.23
N SER A 121 7.99 -7.38 15.78
CA SER A 121 7.20 -6.24 16.25
C SER A 121 6.97 -5.26 15.10
N SER A 122 6.03 -4.33 15.24
CA SER A 122 5.81 -3.28 14.24
C SER A 122 7.07 -2.44 13.98
N ARG A 123 7.93 -2.27 14.98
CA ARG A 123 9.15 -1.46 14.93
C ARG A 123 10.41 -2.24 14.58
N PHE A 124 10.34 -3.56 14.56
CA PHE A 124 11.53 -4.37 14.29
C PHE A 124 12.14 -4.01 12.93
N CYS A 125 13.46 -3.84 12.91
CA CYS A 125 14.25 -3.59 11.72
C CYS A 125 15.25 -4.73 11.50
N GLY A 126 15.30 -5.24 10.29
CA GLY A 126 16.24 -6.26 9.86
C GLY A 126 16.69 -6.01 8.43
N HIS A 127 17.30 -7.01 7.83
CA HIS A 127 17.72 -6.94 6.43
C HIS A 127 17.65 -8.31 5.75
N ARG A 128 17.47 -8.31 4.43
CA ARG A 128 17.45 -9.50 3.59
C ARG A 128 18.23 -9.24 2.30
N ASP A 129 18.66 -10.32 1.65
CA ASP A 129 19.33 -10.23 0.35
C ASP A 129 18.35 -9.74 -0.70
N ALA A 130 18.81 -8.81 -1.55
CA ALA A 130 17.95 -8.20 -2.57
C ALA A 130 17.41 -9.23 -3.57
N ALA A 131 18.23 -10.19 -3.97
CA ALA A 131 17.83 -11.27 -4.89
C ALA A 131 17.09 -12.42 -4.20
N GLY A 132 17.10 -12.47 -2.86
CA GLY A 132 16.58 -13.60 -2.09
C GLY A 132 15.06 -13.65 -2.09
N GLN A 133 14.49 -14.81 -2.42
CA GLN A 133 13.07 -15.09 -2.24
C GLN A 133 12.87 -15.73 -0.86
N ASN A 134 12.38 -14.95 0.08
CA ASN A 134 12.14 -15.43 1.44
C ASN A 134 10.61 -15.43 1.69
N PRO A 135 10.03 -16.58 2.10
CA PRO A 135 8.59 -16.68 2.33
C PRO A 135 8.07 -15.78 3.45
N GLN A 136 8.95 -15.27 4.30
CA GLN A 136 8.59 -14.33 5.36
C GLN A 136 8.76 -12.86 4.96
N VAL A 137 9.15 -12.58 3.72
CA VAL A 137 9.29 -11.21 3.19
C VAL A 137 8.20 -10.94 2.18
N GLY A 138 7.45 -9.87 2.40
CA GLY A 138 6.38 -9.44 1.54
C GLY A 138 6.53 -8.01 1.07
N PHE A 139 5.70 -7.61 0.13
CA PHE A 139 5.57 -6.24 -0.32
C PHE A 139 4.36 -5.60 0.35
N ARG A 140 4.61 -4.58 1.16
CA ARG A 140 3.58 -3.73 1.74
C ARG A 140 3.63 -2.38 1.07
N PRO A 141 2.74 -2.10 0.11
CA PRO A 141 2.77 -0.82 -0.59
C PRO A 141 2.34 0.33 0.32
N VAL A 142 2.90 1.48 0.01
CA VAL A 142 2.34 2.78 0.35
C VAL A 142 1.82 3.43 -0.92
N LEU A 143 0.68 4.10 -0.80
CA LEU A 143 0.08 4.90 -1.85
C LEU A 143 0.28 6.36 -1.49
N GLU A 144 1.06 7.05 -2.30
CA GLU A 144 1.32 8.48 -2.18
C GLU A 144 0.44 9.24 -3.15
N VAL A 145 -0.48 10.05 -2.63
CA VAL A 145 -1.38 10.87 -3.46
C VAL A 145 -0.68 12.19 -3.78
N LEU A 146 -0.40 12.40 -5.06
CA LEU A 146 0.41 13.49 -5.57
C LEU A 146 -0.39 14.78 -5.78
N ASN A 147 -1.65 14.67 -6.19
CA ASN A 147 -2.53 15.80 -6.47
C ASN A 147 -3.42 16.16 -5.28
N HIS A 148 -2.84 16.26 -4.10
CA HIS A 148 -3.54 16.53 -2.85
C HIS A 148 -4.52 17.71 -2.96
N GLY A 149 -4.17 18.77 -3.68
CA GLY A 149 -5.05 19.93 -3.91
C GLY A 149 -6.32 19.62 -4.72
N THR A 150 -6.33 18.52 -5.48
CA THR A 150 -7.51 18.08 -6.26
C THR A 150 -8.43 17.17 -5.46
N ILE A 151 -7.98 16.68 -4.30
CA ILE A 151 -8.83 15.90 -3.40
C ILE A 151 -9.99 16.76 -2.89
N GLY A 152 -9.77 18.08 -2.74
CA GLY A 152 -10.78 19.03 -2.28
C GLY A 152 -11.04 18.92 -0.77
N PRO A 153 -11.95 19.76 -0.23
CA PRO A 153 -12.28 19.78 1.19
C PRO A 153 -12.93 18.49 1.68
N ASP A 154 -13.61 17.79 0.77
CA ASP A 154 -14.32 16.53 1.09
C ASP A 154 -13.39 15.30 1.08
N GLY A 155 -12.16 15.48 0.63
CA GLY A 155 -11.10 14.46 0.72
C GLY A 155 -11.35 13.19 -0.10
N LEU A 156 -10.81 12.10 0.42
CA LEU A 156 -11.01 10.75 -0.09
C LEU A 156 -12.04 10.01 0.76
N LYS A 157 -12.81 9.12 0.13
CA LYS A 157 -13.70 8.21 0.85
C LYS A 157 -13.39 6.76 0.50
N ASP A 158 -13.71 5.88 1.41
CA ASP A 158 -13.75 4.44 1.18
C ASP A 158 -15.07 4.06 0.52
N VAL A 159 -14.99 3.31 -0.56
CA VAL A 159 -16.12 2.58 -1.12
C VAL A 159 -15.94 1.10 -0.80
N THR A 160 -16.91 0.51 -0.16
CA THR A 160 -16.89 -0.92 0.14
C THR A 160 -17.77 -1.65 -0.88
N LEU A 161 -17.19 -2.63 -1.54
CA LEU A 161 -17.87 -3.55 -2.43
C LEU A 161 -18.16 -4.82 -1.63
N ASP A 162 -19.39 -5.01 -1.24
CA ASP A 162 -19.85 -6.24 -0.59
C ASP A 162 -20.00 -7.33 -1.64
N LEU A 163 -19.42 -8.49 -1.41
CA LEU A 163 -19.45 -9.61 -2.37
C LEU A 163 -20.74 -10.46 -2.25
N GLY A 164 -21.74 -9.99 -1.47
CA GLY A 164 -23.05 -10.59 -1.41
C GLY A 164 -23.06 -12.07 -0.99
N GLY A 165 -22.13 -12.45 -0.11
CA GLY A 165 -21.89 -13.84 0.29
C GLY A 165 -20.87 -14.59 -0.57
N GLY A 166 -20.43 -14.00 -1.68
CA GLY A 166 -19.27 -14.48 -2.43
C GLY A 166 -17.96 -14.13 -1.76
N LYS A 167 -16.83 -14.53 -2.35
CA LYS A 167 -15.48 -14.28 -1.82
C LYS A 167 -14.49 -13.97 -2.93
N LEU A 168 -13.52 -13.13 -2.60
CA LEU A 168 -12.30 -12.94 -3.37
C LEU A 168 -11.12 -13.43 -2.49
N GLY A 169 -10.66 -14.65 -2.72
CA GLY A 169 -9.83 -15.36 -1.77
C GLY A 169 -10.59 -15.55 -0.44
N ASP A 170 -10.04 -15.06 0.66
CA ASP A 170 -10.70 -15.13 1.98
C ASP A 170 -11.58 -13.92 2.30
N LYS A 171 -11.63 -12.92 1.40
CA LYS A 171 -12.34 -11.66 1.64
C LYS A 171 -13.80 -11.74 1.19
N SER A 172 -14.72 -11.25 2.01
CA SER A 172 -16.13 -11.07 1.70
C SER A 172 -16.48 -9.67 1.17
N SER A 173 -15.51 -8.77 1.16
CA SER A 173 -15.67 -7.40 0.63
C SER A 173 -14.35 -6.89 0.06
N ILE A 174 -14.44 -5.92 -0.84
CA ILE A 174 -13.30 -5.18 -1.39
C ILE A 174 -13.46 -3.71 -0.98
N ARG A 175 -12.37 -3.08 -0.52
CA ARG A 175 -12.36 -1.64 -0.24
C ARG A 175 -11.55 -0.92 -1.32
N ILE A 176 -12.11 0.16 -1.82
CA ILE A 176 -11.50 1.04 -2.81
C ILE A 176 -11.46 2.46 -2.24
N ILE A 177 -10.37 3.16 -2.47
CA ILE A 177 -10.26 4.58 -2.12
C ILE A 177 -10.58 5.39 -3.37
N VAL A 178 -11.51 6.33 -3.25
CA VAL A 178 -11.95 7.20 -4.33
C VAL A 178 -12.04 8.65 -3.86
N LYS A 179 -11.99 9.59 -4.82
CA LYS A 179 -12.26 10.99 -4.51
C LYS A 179 -13.72 11.16 -4.10
N ASN A 180 -13.96 11.87 -3.00
CA ASN A 180 -15.30 12.20 -2.57
C ASN A 180 -15.95 13.24 -3.50
N GLY A 181 -17.24 13.06 -3.79
CA GLY A 181 -18.04 14.01 -4.58
C GLY A 181 -18.74 13.40 -5.78
N SER A 182 -19.92 13.93 -6.08
CA SER A 182 -20.85 13.40 -7.09
C SER A 182 -20.37 13.50 -8.54
N ALA A 183 -19.42 14.37 -8.82
CA ALA A 183 -18.86 14.54 -10.18
C ALA A 183 -17.84 13.48 -10.58
N PHE A 184 -17.55 12.57 -9.67
CA PHE A 184 -16.49 11.58 -9.85
C PHE A 184 -17.06 10.17 -9.98
N THR A 185 -16.50 9.37 -10.89
CA THR A 185 -16.85 7.95 -11.08
C THR A 185 -15.63 7.06 -11.02
N PHE A 186 -15.82 5.78 -10.68
CA PHE A 186 -14.79 4.76 -10.77
C PHE A 186 -15.30 3.56 -11.59
N THR A 187 -14.37 2.82 -12.18
CA THR A 187 -14.71 1.63 -12.95
C THR A 187 -15.02 0.47 -11.99
N ALA A 188 -16.17 -0.15 -12.17
CA ALA A 188 -16.55 -1.33 -11.40
C ALA A 188 -15.52 -2.46 -11.62
N PRO A 189 -15.08 -3.16 -10.56
CA PRO A 189 -14.10 -4.23 -10.69
C PRO A 189 -14.60 -5.39 -11.54
N ALA A 190 -13.67 -6.06 -12.21
CA ALA A 190 -13.95 -7.29 -12.93
C ALA A 190 -14.24 -8.47 -11.98
N SER A 191 -14.84 -9.51 -12.53
CA SER A 191 -15.24 -10.71 -11.80
C SER A 191 -14.13 -11.71 -11.51
N ASP A 192 -12.94 -11.48 -12.06
CA ASP A 192 -11.87 -12.46 -12.00
C ASP A 192 -11.47 -12.77 -10.55
N GLY A 193 -11.47 -14.07 -10.23
CA GLY A 193 -11.15 -14.56 -8.90
C GLY A 193 -12.29 -14.48 -7.87
N LEU A 194 -13.47 -13.99 -8.24
CA LEU A 194 -14.61 -14.02 -7.37
C LEU A 194 -15.25 -15.42 -7.33
N THR A 195 -15.47 -15.94 -6.13
CA THR A 195 -16.25 -17.16 -5.92
C THR A 195 -17.67 -16.79 -5.53
N ARG A 196 -18.65 -17.55 -6.03
CA ARG A 196 -20.05 -17.34 -5.74
C ARG A 196 -20.41 -17.81 -4.33
N PRO A 197 -21.49 -17.31 -3.76
CA PRO A 197 -22.11 -17.90 -2.58
C PRO A 197 -22.45 -19.38 -2.80
N GLU A 198 -22.41 -20.14 -1.73
CA GLU A 198 -22.73 -21.57 -1.78
C GLU A 198 -24.19 -21.77 -2.28
N GLY A 199 -24.36 -22.67 -3.24
CA GLY A 199 -25.65 -22.98 -3.85
C GLY A 199 -26.06 -22.08 -5.01
N GLU A 200 -25.34 -21.00 -5.28
CA GLU A 200 -25.62 -20.16 -6.43
C GLU A 200 -24.90 -20.63 -7.70
N THR A 201 -25.65 -20.68 -8.80
CA THR A 201 -25.13 -21.03 -10.12
C THR A 201 -25.45 -19.91 -11.12
N GLY A 202 -24.62 -19.72 -12.08
CA GLY A 202 -24.80 -18.72 -13.13
C GLY A 202 -23.48 -18.18 -13.66
N ASN A 203 -23.51 -17.61 -14.87
CA ASN A 203 -22.31 -17.15 -15.55
C ASN A 203 -22.10 -15.63 -15.44
N TYR A 204 -23.05 -14.90 -14.85
CA TYR A 204 -23.05 -13.44 -14.75
C TYR A 204 -23.15 -13.01 -13.30
N PHE A 205 -22.54 -11.90 -12.99
CA PHE A 205 -22.84 -11.12 -11.82
C PHE A 205 -22.85 -9.63 -12.19
N MET A 206 -23.55 -8.86 -11.38
CA MET A 206 -23.66 -7.41 -11.49
C MET A 206 -23.41 -6.82 -10.12
N TRP A 207 -22.88 -5.63 -10.10
CA TRP A 207 -22.77 -4.86 -8.88
C TRP A 207 -24.04 -4.05 -8.66
N LEU A 208 -24.63 -4.14 -7.48
CA LEU A 208 -25.76 -3.29 -7.09
C LEU A 208 -25.20 -2.06 -6.37
N GLY A 209 -25.39 -0.89 -6.95
CA GLY A 209 -25.01 0.38 -6.34
C GLY A 209 -25.95 0.78 -5.21
N SER A 210 -25.48 1.65 -4.32
CA SER A 210 -26.32 2.29 -3.29
C SER A 210 -27.45 3.13 -3.86
N ASP A 211 -27.33 3.54 -5.13
CA ASP A 211 -28.38 4.21 -5.91
C ASP A 211 -29.44 3.26 -6.47
N GLY A 212 -29.35 1.97 -6.19
CA GLY A 212 -30.25 0.93 -6.66
C GLY A 212 -30.05 0.49 -8.11
N LYS A 213 -29.03 0.98 -8.81
CA LYS A 213 -28.71 0.56 -10.18
C LYS A 213 -27.79 -0.64 -10.21
N LEU A 214 -27.87 -1.38 -11.30
CA LEU A 214 -26.97 -2.50 -11.59
C LEU A 214 -25.85 -2.03 -12.54
N TYR A 215 -24.62 -2.39 -12.18
CA TYR A 215 -23.40 -2.10 -12.91
C TYR A 215 -22.71 -3.39 -13.32
N ALA A 216 -22.36 -3.49 -14.59
CA ALA A 216 -21.51 -4.59 -15.07
C ALA A 216 -20.04 -4.35 -14.67
N PRO A 217 -19.23 -5.41 -14.58
CA PRO A 217 -17.77 -5.24 -14.48
C PRO A 217 -17.26 -4.35 -15.63
N GLY A 218 -16.53 -3.30 -15.27
CA GLY A 218 -16.02 -2.30 -16.24
C GLY A 218 -16.89 -1.05 -16.41
N ASP A 219 -18.10 -1.03 -15.87
CA ASP A 219 -18.93 0.19 -15.89
C ASP A 219 -18.40 1.25 -14.92
N SER A 220 -18.65 2.51 -15.25
CA SER A 220 -18.39 3.62 -14.34
C SER A 220 -19.51 3.76 -13.32
N VAL A 221 -19.15 3.86 -12.06
CA VAL A 221 -20.06 3.97 -10.92
C VAL A 221 -19.87 5.31 -10.24
N PRO A 222 -20.94 6.07 -9.93
CA PRO A 222 -20.82 7.28 -9.12
C PRO A 222 -20.20 6.99 -7.76
N ALA A 223 -19.34 7.90 -7.29
CA ALA A 223 -18.64 7.76 -6.01
C ALA A 223 -19.28 8.61 -4.90
N ASP A 224 -20.58 8.75 -4.89
CA ASP A 224 -21.37 9.56 -3.95
C ASP A 224 -21.83 8.75 -2.74
#